data_48979cfcf07caa97fbb7f7b3d17891ea
#
_entry.id   48979cfcf07caa97fbb7f7b3d17891ea
#
_cell.length_a   1.000
_cell.length_b   1.000
_cell.length_c   1.000
_cell.angle_alpha   90.00
_cell.angle_beta   90.00
_cell.angle_gamma   90.00
#
_symmetry.space_group_name_H-M   'P 1'
#
loop_
_entity.id
_entity.type
_entity.pdbx_description
1 polymer ?
#
loop_
_entity_poly.entity_id
_entity_poly.type
_entity_poly.pdbx_seq_one_letter_code
_entity_poly.pdbx_strand_id
1 'polypeptide(L)'
;TDVLDDIPTKITESLTLAIDSYRKGSYYESKQVRIEKLPDTIDIVSNIIAIILSSKRPKPIQGIATELGLVLGYRNQINAVKTGAEILSICHGKLYDIKLSDDSTEIIPKYNLTKDIMNKLNILQYLPPMLQKPNDWISNTDGGWLWERKSIILGKGTHHFKPQAYDVLNLLQSVAWTIDIPTYINAQNTNKTMDEDQFERVVETCFGKPFYFVWRYDKRGRSYSSGYDLNIQSNEYGKALLSLFNKKIVTNQDNLKIAIANHAGQDKLTWSERINWFNQQLNFDLDTFDEPILGSKAIQAYLDSKKGIPTGYTMSIDATASGLQIMSALSGCKVTAKACNMVNTGKREDIYQFIATKMNTILKSCVFGTFVSSDYVTRKDVKKPVMTTFYNSEANPKETFNKHQLAAFYESLDDTLPGALDVMEAVNQYWDYESDVHMWTLPDGHVARVPVTEMNDVRIEVDELNHRTFTYRYSKQQPSENYRSLVANIVHSVDGYVAREMVRRCHAMKIELVHIHDCFVFSPDHLQTVCQTYREILAEIANSDLLSDILSEISGNYVPVTKHSTNLSKDILNSEYMLS
;
A
#
# COMPACT_ATOMS: atom_id res chain seq x y z
N THR A 1 -32.96 7.57 -4.04
CA THR A 1 -34.15 8.36 -3.66
C THR A 1 -34.07 8.84 -2.21
N ASP A 2 -33.69 8.01 -1.27
CA ASP A 2 -33.65 8.35 0.18
C ASP A 2 -32.82 9.60 0.51
N VAL A 3 -31.81 9.91 -0.30
CA VAL A 3 -30.94 11.10 -0.12
C VAL A 3 -31.72 12.40 -0.39
N LEU A 4 -32.74 12.36 -1.23
CA LEU A 4 -33.55 13.52 -1.57
C LEU A 4 -34.47 13.93 -0.43
N ASP A 5 -34.87 12.98 0.43
CA ASP A 5 -35.77 13.24 1.54
C ASP A 5 -35.12 14.01 2.68
N ASP A 6 -33.79 13.97 2.77
CA ASP A 6 -33.01 14.70 3.79
C ASP A 6 -32.79 16.20 3.46
N ILE A 7 -33.12 16.63 2.25
CA ILE A 7 -32.89 18.00 1.78
C ILE A 7 -34.22 18.74 1.66
N PRO A 8 -34.28 20.04 2.03
CA PRO A 8 -35.50 20.80 1.87
C PRO A 8 -36.07 20.72 0.45
N THR A 9 -37.33 20.36 0.29
CA THR A 9 -38.01 20.15 -1.00
C THR A 9 -37.79 21.29 -1.98
N LYS A 10 -37.81 22.54 -1.50
CA LYS A 10 -37.52 23.72 -2.33
C LYS A 10 -36.14 23.72 -2.96
N ILE A 11 -35.15 23.16 -2.29
CA ILE A 11 -33.77 23.06 -2.81
C ILE A 11 -33.70 21.98 -3.89
N THR A 12 -34.31 20.83 -3.62
CA THR A 12 -34.38 19.72 -4.58
C THR A 12 -35.14 20.15 -5.86
N GLU A 13 -36.26 20.82 -5.72
CA GLU A 13 -37.01 21.40 -6.86
C GLU A 13 -36.17 22.42 -7.63
N SER A 14 -35.51 23.36 -6.93
CA SER A 14 -34.64 24.36 -7.56
C SER A 14 -33.48 23.77 -8.31
N LEU A 15 -32.88 22.68 -7.80
CA LEU A 15 -31.80 21.94 -8.48
C LEU A 15 -32.35 21.22 -9.71
N THR A 16 -33.48 20.52 -9.57
CA THR A 16 -34.14 19.82 -10.67
C THR A 16 -34.44 20.75 -11.82
N LEU A 17 -35.03 21.89 -11.56
CA LEU A 17 -35.30 22.90 -12.58
C LEU A 17 -34.03 23.44 -13.25
N ALA A 18 -32.97 23.66 -12.47
CA ALA A 18 -31.71 24.18 -13.01
C ALA A 18 -30.99 23.13 -13.87
N ILE A 19 -30.99 21.86 -13.45
CA ILE A 19 -30.40 20.74 -14.23
C ILE A 19 -31.23 20.47 -15.50
N ASP A 20 -32.55 20.53 -15.41
CA ASP A 20 -33.41 20.39 -16.60
C ASP A 20 -33.18 21.53 -17.60
N SER A 21 -33.00 22.75 -17.13
CA SER A 21 -32.65 23.88 -17.98
C SER A 21 -31.28 23.68 -18.65
N TYR A 22 -30.30 23.19 -17.89
CA TYR A 22 -28.98 22.85 -18.43
C TYR A 22 -29.08 21.75 -19.49
N ARG A 23 -29.89 20.72 -19.29
CA ARG A 23 -30.05 19.61 -20.26
C ARG A 23 -30.77 20.07 -21.55
N LYS A 24 -31.68 20.99 -21.47
CA LYS A 24 -32.50 21.48 -22.61
C LYS A 24 -31.89 22.70 -23.32
N GLY A 25 -30.77 23.20 -22.82
CA GLY A 25 -30.08 24.34 -23.44
C GLY A 25 -29.54 24.03 -24.82
N SER A 26 -29.35 25.07 -25.63
CA SER A 26 -28.68 24.95 -26.93
C SER A 26 -27.22 25.33 -26.78
N TYR A 27 -26.33 24.39 -27.12
CA TYR A 27 -24.91 24.55 -26.92
C TYR A 27 -24.14 24.24 -28.21
N TYR A 28 -22.84 24.56 -28.23
CA TYR A 28 -21.93 24.11 -29.30
C TYR A 28 -21.81 22.58 -29.32
N GLU A 29 -21.52 22.02 -30.49
CA GLU A 29 -21.64 20.61 -30.80
C GLU A 29 -20.97 19.69 -29.75
N SER A 30 -19.72 19.96 -29.37
CA SER A 30 -19.00 19.09 -28.42
C SER A 30 -19.58 19.10 -26.99
N LYS A 31 -20.26 20.19 -26.59
CA LYS A 31 -20.99 20.25 -25.30
C LYS A 31 -22.34 19.54 -25.43
N GLN A 32 -23.03 19.72 -26.55
CA GLN A 32 -24.28 19.02 -26.83
C GLN A 32 -24.12 17.50 -26.76
N VAL A 33 -23.10 16.96 -27.43
CA VAL A 33 -22.76 15.51 -27.38
C VAL A 33 -22.48 15.01 -25.97
N ARG A 34 -21.91 15.85 -25.08
CA ARG A 34 -21.72 15.49 -23.68
C ARG A 34 -23.05 15.47 -22.92
N ILE A 35 -23.88 16.48 -23.09
CA ILE A 35 -25.16 16.63 -22.39
C ILE A 35 -26.14 15.51 -22.75
N GLU A 36 -26.18 15.08 -24.01
CA GLU A 36 -27.02 13.98 -24.49
C GLU A 36 -26.72 12.62 -23.80
N LYS A 37 -25.51 12.46 -23.26
CA LYS A 37 -25.09 11.25 -22.53
C LYS A 37 -25.44 11.28 -21.04
N LEU A 38 -25.97 12.39 -20.54
CA LEU A 38 -26.33 12.51 -19.14
C LEU A 38 -27.52 11.60 -18.78
N PRO A 39 -27.48 10.96 -17.58
CA PRO A 39 -28.62 10.22 -17.04
C PRO A 39 -29.82 11.14 -16.78
N ASP A 40 -30.90 10.57 -16.28
CA ASP A 40 -32.10 11.34 -15.93
C ASP A 40 -31.81 12.39 -14.86
N THR A 41 -32.55 13.51 -14.90
CA THR A 41 -32.36 14.64 -13.99
C THR A 41 -32.38 14.25 -12.53
N ILE A 42 -33.28 13.34 -12.15
CA ILE A 42 -33.40 12.86 -10.77
C ILE A 42 -32.14 12.11 -10.32
N ASP A 43 -31.55 11.31 -11.20
CA ASP A 43 -30.30 10.58 -10.92
C ASP A 43 -29.13 11.55 -10.79
N ILE A 44 -29.07 12.58 -11.64
CA ILE A 44 -28.06 13.64 -11.55
C ILE A 44 -28.17 14.35 -10.20
N VAL A 45 -29.35 14.80 -9.81
CA VAL A 45 -29.59 15.52 -8.55
C VAL A 45 -29.27 14.66 -7.35
N SER A 46 -29.69 13.37 -7.36
CA SER A 46 -29.37 12.42 -6.29
C SER A 46 -27.86 12.20 -6.14
N ASN A 47 -27.13 12.02 -7.25
CA ASN A 47 -25.68 11.85 -7.22
C ASN A 47 -24.95 13.13 -6.74
N ILE A 48 -25.39 14.30 -7.16
CA ILE A 48 -24.82 15.57 -6.70
C ILE A 48 -24.95 15.71 -5.18
N ILE A 49 -26.15 15.48 -4.65
CA ILE A 49 -26.43 15.56 -3.22
C ILE A 49 -25.57 14.55 -2.47
N ALA A 50 -25.55 13.30 -2.93
CA ALA A 50 -24.76 12.26 -2.31
C ALA A 50 -23.26 12.60 -2.27
N ILE A 51 -22.67 13.05 -3.37
CA ILE A 51 -21.23 13.35 -3.47
C ILE A 51 -20.85 14.60 -2.64
N ILE A 52 -21.65 15.66 -2.71
CA ILE A 52 -21.34 16.92 -2.00
C ILE A 52 -21.54 16.73 -0.49
N LEU A 53 -22.64 16.14 -0.07
CA LEU A 53 -23.03 16.06 1.34
C LEU A 53 -22.47 14.83 2.08
N SER A 54 -21.96 13.83 1.38
CA SER A 54 -21.30 12.67 2.03
C SER A 54 -19.95 13.03 2.67
N SER A 55 -19.37 14.17 2.32
CA SER A 55 -18.07 14.58 2.83
C SER A 55 -18.17 15.36 4.13
N LYS A 56 -17.62 14.80 5.22
CA LYS A 56 -17.51 15.51 6.51
C LYS A 56 -16.39 16.57 6.54
N ARG A 57 -15.49 16.55 5.55
CA ARG A 57 -14.35 17.49 5.45
C ARG A 57 -14.44 18.26 4.13
N PRO A 58 -13.96 19.51 4.12
CA PRO A 58 -13.81 20.25 2.87
C PRO A 58 -13.00 19.43 1.86
N LYS A 59 -13.49 19.37 0.62
CA LYS A 59 -12.79 18.67 -0.48
C LYS A 59 -12.43 19.66 -1.58
N PRO A 60 -11.29 19.49 -2.27
CA PRO A 60 -10.94 20.29 -3.43
C PRO A 60 -12.04 20.20 -4.52
N ILE A 61 -12.46 21.33 -5.06
CA ILE A 61 -13.54 21.41 -6.06
C ILE A 61 -13.23 20.58 -7.32
N GLN A 62 -11.97 20.52 -7.74
CA GLN A 62 -11.55 19.74 -8.90
C GLN A 62 -11.74 18.23 -8.68
N GLY A 63 -11.50 17.75 -7.46
CA GLY A 63 -11.72 16.34 -7.08
C GLY A 63 -13.20 15.99 -7.17
N ILE A 64 -14.08 16.82 -6.61
CA ILE A 64 -15.54 16.62 -6.66
C ILE A 64 -16.06 16.70 -8.10
N ALA A 65 -15.58 17.67 -8.91
CA ALA A 65 -15.94 17.76 -10.31
C ALA A 65 -15.58 16.47 -11.09
N THR A 66 -14.38 15.94 -10.83
CA THR A 66 -13.95 14.68 -11.45
C THR A 66 -14.82 13.51 -11.02
N GLU A 67 -15.06 13.37 -9.71
CA GLU A 67 -15.88 12.30 -9.12
C GLU A 67 -17.30 12.34 -9.70
N LEU A 68 -17.93 13.50 -9.69
CA LEU A 68 -19.26 13.70 -10.24
C LEU A 68 -19.34 13.29 -11.72
N GLY A 69 -18.43 13.79 -12.55
CA GLY A 69 -18.42 13.44 -13.97
C GLY A 69 -18.22 11.95 -14.23
N LEU A 70 -17.39 11.27 -13.43
CA LEU A 70 -17.19 9.83 -13.53
C LEU A 70 -18.43 9.03 -13.12
N VAL A 71 -19.12 9.44 -12.05
CA VAL A 71 -20.38 8.84 -11.58
C VAL A 71 -21.49 9.03 -12.61
N LEU A 72 -21.51 10.16 -13.31
CA LEU A 72 -22.45 10.42 -14.41
C LEU A 72 -22.14 9.65 -15.71
N GLY A 73 -21.12 8.78 -15.70
CA GLY A 73 -20.85 7.82 -16.77
C GLY A 73 -19.78 8.24 -17.78
N TYR A 74 -19.10 9.37 -17.59
CA TYR A 74 -18.02 9.79 -18.50
C TYR A 74 -16.76 8.96 -18.28
N ARG A 75 -16.30 8.24 -19.32
CA ARG A 75 -15.03 7.49 -19.28
C ARG A 75 -13.81 8.37 -19.57
N ASN A 76 -13.98 9.39 -20.40
CA ASN A 76 -12.92 10.35 -20.69
C ASN A 76 -12.81 11.36 -19.54
N GLN A 77 -11.64 11.44 -18.92
CA GLN A 77 -11.40 12.20 -17.71
C GLN A 77 -11.58 13.70 -17.91
N ILE A 78 -11.19 14.24 -19.06
CA ILE A 78 -11.39 15.67 -19.39
C ILE A 78 -12.88 15.99 -19.50
N ASN A 79 -13.65 15.15 -20.20
CA ASN A 79 -15.11 15.32 -20.30
C ASN A 79 -15.79 15.16 -18.94
N ALA A 80 -15.33 14.23 -18.09
CA ALA A 80 -15.82 14.06 -16.74
C ALA A 80 -15.63 15.33 -15.91
N VAL A 81 -14.41 15.85 -15.86
CA VAL A 81 -14.09 17.08 -15.08
C VAL A 81 -14.84 18.28 -15.62
N LYS A 82 -14.91 18.43 -16.94
CA LYS A 82 -15.62 19.56 -17.57
C LYS A 82 -17.11 19.54 -17.24
N THR A 83 -17.79 18.41 -17.46
CA THR A 83 -19.22 18.29 -17.16
C THR A 83 -19.49 18.38 -15.65
N GLY A 84 -18.65 17.77 -14.83
CA GLY A 84 -18.76 17.89 -13.38
C GLY A 84 -18.60 19.32 -12.88
N ALA A 85 -17.67 20.10 -13.42
CA ALA A 85 -17.49 21.51 -13.09
C ALA A 85 -18.67 22.36 -13.53
N GLU A 86 -19.22 22.13 -14.73
CA GLU A 86 -20.43 22.80 -15.23
C GLU A 86 -21.62 22.55 -14.30
N ILE A 87 -21.85 21.30 -13.89
CA ILE A 87 -22.96 20.93 -12.98
C ILE A 87 -22.71 21.49 -11.57
N LEU A 88 -21.48 21.43 -11.06
CA LEU A 88 -21.16 22.01 -9.76
C LEU A 88 -21.42 23.52 -9.73
N SER A 89 -21.11 24.24 -10.80
CA SER A 89 -21.37 25.68 -10.86
C SER A 89 -22.86 26.01 -10.71
N ILE A 90 -23.75 25.17 -11.26
CA ILE A 90 -25.21 25.29 -11.11
C ILE A 90 -25.66 25.09 -9.65
N CYS A 91 -24.93 24.28 -8.88
CA CYS A 91 -25.24 23.93 -7.49
C CYS A 91 -24.65 24.91 -6.46
N HIS A 92 -23.72 25.76 -6.87
CA HIS A 92 -23.11 26.77 -6.01
C HIS A 92 -24.14 27.70 -5.37
N GLY A 93 -23.96 27.99 -4.10
CA GLY A 93 -24.92 28.82 -3.32
C GLY A 93 -26.19 28.08 -2.91
N LYS A 94 -26.56 26.96 -3.56
CA LYS A 94 -27.72 26.14 -3.21
C LYS A 94 -27.35 24.99 -2.27
N LEU A 95 -26.37 24.17 -2.63
CA LEU A 95 -25.94 23.01 -1.85
C LEU A 95 -24.65 23.25 -1.06
N TYR A 96 -23.81 24.14 -1.53
CA TYR A 96 -22.49 24.37 -0.94
C TYR A 96 -22.03 25.80 -1.13
N ASP A 97 -21.08 26.23 -0.32
CA ASP A 97 -20.28 27.42 -0.46
C ASP A 97 -18.81 27.07 -0.74
N ILE A 98 -18.05 28.06 -1.22
CA ILE A 98 -16.65 27.91 -1.55
C ILE A 98 -15.79 28.55 -0.46
N LYS A 99 -14.76 27.83 0.00
CA LYS A 99 -13.69 28.35 0.82
C LYS A 99 -12.40 28.39 0.01
N LEU A 100 -11.75 29.56 0.00
CA LEU A 100 -10.40 29.70 -0.56
C LEU A 100 -9.38 29.40 0.55
N SER A 101 -8.47 28.49 0.29
CA SER A 101 -7.25 28.27 1.06
C SER A 101 -6.04 28.59 0.18
N ASP A 102 -4.85 28.72 0.78
CA ASP A 102 -3.63 29.17 0.08
C ASP A 102 -3.29 28.29 -1.13
N ASP A 103 -3.61 26.99 -1.07
CA ASP A 103 -3.28 26.02 -2.10
C ASP A 103 -4.49 25.42 -2.85
N SER A 104 -5.72 25.66 -2.41
CA SER A 104 -6.89 25.01 -3.00
C SER A 104 -8.20 25.78 -2.82
N THR A 105 -9.14 25.53 -3.73
CA THR A 105 -10.54 25.95 -3.60
C THR A 105 -11.35 24.75 -3.12
N GLU A 106 -11.94 24.87 -1.94
CA GLU A 106 -12.66 23.80 -1.26
C GLU A 106 -14.16 24.03 -1.23
N ILE A 107 -14.94 22.95 -1.28
CA ILE A 107 -16.39 22.96 -1.12
C ILE A 107 -16.75 22.74 0.35
N ILE A 108 -17.63 23.61 0.87
CA ILE A 108 -18.25 23.47 2.19
C ILE A 108 -19.74 23.17 1.99
N PRO A 109 -20.23 21.97 2.36
CA PRO A 109 -21.64 21.65 2.30
C PRO A 109 -22.50 22.55 3.19
N LYS A 110 -23.70 22.93 2.71
CA LYS A 110 -24.68 23.72 3.47
C LYS A 110 -25.64 22.89 4.31
N TYR A 111 -25.77 21.62 4.00
CA TYR A 111 -26.69 20.69 4.64
C TYR A 111 -25.92 19.47 5.13
N ASN A 112 -26.47 18.84 6.15
CA ASN A 112 -25.97 17.56 6.66
C ASN A 112 -27.02 16.50 6.35
N LEU A 113 -26.57 15.35 5.84
CA LEU A 113 -27.42 14.16 5.72
C LEU A 113 -27.66 13.55 7.08
N THR A 114 -28.79 12.87 7.25
CA THR A 114 -29.08 12.10 8.46
C THR A 114 -28.04 11.00 8.65
N LYS A 115 -27.85 10.58 9.90
CA LYS A 115 -26.89 9.53 10.26
C LYS A 115 -27.20 8.22 9.52
N ASP A 116 -28.49 7.91 9.32
CA ASP A 116 -28.92 6.70 8.60
C ASP A 116 -28.52 6.72 7.12
N ILE A 117 -28.74 7.84 6.43
CA ILE A 117 -28.36 7.99 5.01
C ILE A 117 -26.85 8.02 4.83
N MET A 118 -26.12 8.73 5.72
CA MET A 118 -24.67 8.71 5.72
C MET A 118 -24.12 7.29 5.87
N ASN A 119 -24.71 6.50 6.74
CA ASN A 119 -24.31 5.10 6.93
C ASN A 119 -24.53 4.26 5.67
N LYS A 120 -25.67 4.41 5.02
CA LYS A 120 -25.97 3.72 3.74
C LYS A 120 -24.98 4.11 2.64
N LEU A 121 -24.67 5.38 2.50
CA LEU A 121 -23.69 5.88 1.52
C LEU A 121 -22.29 5.35 1.81
N ASN A 122 -21.87 5.35 3.06
CA ASN A 122 -20.56 4.84 3.47
C ASN A 122 -20.40 3.34 3.20
N ILE A 123 -21.42 2.53 3.47
CA ILE A 123 -21.40 1.09 3.16
C ILE A 123 -21.25 0.86 1.65
N LEU A 124 -21.90 1.67 0.82
CA LEU A 124 -21.77 1.58 -0.64
C LEU A 124 -20.38 2.02 -1.15
N GLN A 125 -19.75 2.95 -0.47
CA GLN A 125 -18.43 3.48 -0.84
C GLN A 125 -17.29 2.60 -0.31
N TYR A 126 -17.40 2.11 0.93
CA TYR A 126 -16.39 1.39 1.67
C TYR A 126 -16.91 0.02 2.12
N LEU A 127 -16.69 -0.99 1.27
CA LEU A 127 -17.15 -2.35 1.57
C LEU A 127 -16.50 -2.89 2.85
N PRO A 128 -17.29 -3.38 3.82
CA PRO A 128 -16.77 -4.00 5.02
C PRO A 128 -16.18 -5.39 4.71
N PRO A 129 -15.47 -6.02 5.67
CA PRO A 129 -15.12 -7.43 5.59
C PRO A 129 -16.39 -8.32 5.41
N MET A 130 -16.22 -9.45 4.76
CA MET A 130 -17.33 -10.36 4.49
C MET A 130 -17.52 -11.35 5.64
N LEU A 131 -18.76 -11.58 6.07
CA LEU A 131 -19.11 -12.61 7.07
C LEU A 131 -19.17 -14.03 6.49
N GLN A 132 -19.01 -14.16 5.17
CA GLN A 132 -18.89 -15.42 4.45
C GLN A 132 -17.61 -15.40 3.63
N LYS A 133 -17.02 -16.58 3.40
CA LYS A 133 -15.82 -16.67 2.54
C LYS A 133 -16.12 -16.03 1.18
N PRO A 134 -15.27 -15.12 0.67
CA PRO A 134 -15.39 -14.56 -0.67
C PRO A 134 -15.41 -15.66 -1.74
N ASN A 135 -16.03 -15.36 -2.89
CA ASN A 135 -15.91 -16.22 -4.05
C ASN A 135 -14.45 -16.35 -4.49
N ASP A 136 -14.06 -17.55 -4.87
CA ASP A 136 -12.74 -17.74 -5.44
C ASP A 136 -12.61 -16.99 -6.78
N TRP A 137 -11.49 -16.33 -6.98
CA TRP A 137 -11.17 -15.70 -8.26
C TRP A 137 -10.95 -16.77 -9.32
N ILE A 138 -11.72 -16.70 -10.40
CA ILE A 138 -11.63 -17.60 -11.56
C ILE A 138 -11.28 -16.84 -12.85
N SER A 139 -11.41 -15.51 -12.82
CA SER A 139 -10.99 -14.61 -13.89
C SER A 139 -10.63 -13.23 -13.31
N ASN A 140 -10.13 -12.33 -14.17
CA ASN A 140 -9.78 -10.97 -13.74
C ASN A 140 -11.00 -10.12 -13.32
N THR A 141 -12.20 -10.60 -13.52
CA THR A 141 -13.46 -9.88 -13.22
C THR A 141 -14.50 -10.72 -12.51
N ASP A 142 -14.19 -11.98 -12.17
CA ASP A 142 -15.13 -12.88 -11.53
C ASP A 142 -14.48 -13.52 -10.31
N GLY A 143 -14.97 -13.13 -9.13
CA GLY A 143 -14.47 -13.53 -7.82
C GLY A 143 -14.62 -12.42 -6.78
N GLY A 144 -14.16 -12.68 -5.57
CA GLY A 144 -14.19 -11.73 -4.46
C GLY A 144 -15.59 -11.56 -3.85
N TRP A 145 -16.18 -10.37 -3.90
CA TRP A 145 -17.46 -10.09 -3.26
C TRP A 145 -18.62 -10.88 -3.86
N LEU A 146 -19.58 -11.29 -3.02
CA LEU A 146 -20.75 -12.05 -3.44
C LEU A 146 -21.77 -11.20 -4.20
N TRP A 147 -21.78 -9.89 -3.99
CA TRP A 147 -22.82 -8.96 -4.48
C TRP A 147 -22.28 -7.89 -5.44
N GLU A 148 -20.98 -7.79 -5.61
CA GLU A 148 -20.36 -6.77 -6.47
C GLU A 148 -19.24 -7.35 -7.31
N ARG A 149 -19.29 -7.09 -8.61
CA ARG A 149 -18.20 -7.44 -9.53
C ARG A 149 -17.19 -6.31 -9.60
N LYS A 150 -15.97 -6.57 -9.14
CA LYS A 150 -14.83 -5.66 -9.29
C LYS A 150 -13.70 -6.37 -10.01
N SER A 151 -12.83 -5.60 -10.66
CA SER A 151 -11.60 -6.15 -11.24
C SER A 151 -10.69 -6.69 -10.13
N ILE A 152 -10.02 -7.81 -10.40
CA ILE A 152 -8.95 -8.33 -9.55
C ILE A 152 -7.79 -7.33 -9.43
N ILE A 153 -7.61 -6.47 -10.44
CA ILE A 153 -6.58 -5.43 -10.44
C ILE A 153 -7.13 -4.14 -9.82
N LEU A 154 -6.39 -3.59 -8.88
CA LEU A 154 -6.70 -2.32 -8.24
C LEU A 154 -6.56 -1.14 -9.22
N GLY A 155 -7.43 -0.14 -9.05
CA GLY A 155 -7.46 1.07 -9.86
C GLY A 155 -8.56 1.06 -10.92
N LYS A 156 -8.83 2.24 -11.48
CA LYS A 156 -9.88 2.42 -12.50
C LYS A 156 -9.40 1.94 -13.88
N GLY A 157 -10.24 1.17 -14.60
CA GLY A 157 -10.00 0.79 -16.00
C GLY A 157 -8.82 -0.15 -16.22
N THR A 158 -8.39 -0.89 -15.21
CA THR A 158 -7.15 -1.67 -15.22
C THR A 158 -7.36 -3.16 -15.38
N HIS A 159 -8.23 -3.57 -16.30
CA HIS A 159 -8.29 -4.99 -16.68
C HIS A 159 -7.03 -5.39 -17.41
N HIS A 160 -6.37 -6.43 -16.91
CA HIS A 160 -5.39 -7.16 -17.68
C HIS A 160 -6.08 -8.36 -18.31
N PHE A 161 -5.94 -8.54 -19.62
CA PHE A 161 -6.45 -9.73 -20.33
C PHE A 161 -5.59 -10.97 -20.07
N LYS A 162 -4.40 -10.81 -19.53
CA LYS A 162 -3.50 -11.91 -19.16
C LYS A 162 -3.96 -12.53 -17.84
N PRO A 163 -3.88 -13.85 -17.67
CA PRO A 163 -4.21 -14.51 -16.42
C PRO A 163 -3.29 -14.05 -15.29
N GLN A 164 -3.85 -14.01 -14.10
CA GLN A 164 -3.12 -13.67 -12.87
C GLN A 164 -3.00 -14.92 -11.99
N ALA A 165 -2.22 -14.84 -10.93
CA ALA A 165 -2.09 -15.91 -9.94
C ALA A 165 -3.32 -15.94 -9.02
N TYR A 166 -4.46 -16.49 -9.46
CA TYR A 166 -5.71 -16.52 -8.70
C TYR A 166 -5.62 -17.34 -7.44
N ASP A 167 -4.88 -18.44 -7.47
CA ASP A 167 -4.68 -19.39 -6.37
C ASP A 167 -4.26 -18.69 -5.08
N VAL A 168 -3.31 -17.76 -5.16
CA VAL A 168 -2.79 -17.03 -3.99
C VAL A 168 -3.86 -16.16 -3.34
N LEU A 169 -4.63 -15.41 -4.14
CA LEU A 169 -5.71 -14.60 -3.58
C LEU A 169 -6.79 -15.47 -2.94
N ASN A 170 -7.07 -16.65 -3.54
CA ASN A 170 -8.04 -17.59 -3.01
C ASN A 170 -7.56 -18.21 -1.68
N LEU A 171 -6.25 -18.48 -1.54
CA LEU A 171 -5.66 -18.89 -0.27
C LEU A 171 -5.77 -17.78 0.79
N LEU A 172 -5.41 -16.56 0.44
CA LEU A 172 -5.51 -15.39 1.35
C LEU A 172 -6.96 -15.13 1.76
N GLN A 173 -7.93 -15.26 0.84
CA GLN A 173 -9.37 -15.12 1.11
C GLN A 173 -9.93 -16.24 1.98
N SER A 174 -9.26 -17.36 2.09
CA SER A 174 -9.69 -18.49 2.92
C SER A 174 -9.38 -18.32 4.41
N VAL A 175 -8.50 -17.38 4.76
CA VAL A 175 -8.13 -17.13 6.16
C VAL A 175 -9.29 -16.45 6.89
N ALA A 176 -9.80 -17.14 7.90
CA ALA A 176 -10.90 -16.66 8.72
C ALA A 176 -10.37 -15.84 9.92
N TRP A 177 -10.90 -14.65 10.07
CA TRP A 177 -10.58 -13.72 11.16
C TRP A 177 -11.73 -13.61 12.16
N THR A 178 -11.43 -13.14 13.34
CA THR A 178 -12.40 -12.76 14.37
C THR A 178 -11.92 -11.51 15.11
N ILE A 179 -12.83 -10.80 15.76
CA ILE A 179 -12.47 -9.65 16.61
C ILE A 179 -11.91 -10.15 17.94
N ASP A 180 -10.81 -9.56 18.36
CA ASP A 180 -10.24 -9.71 19.70
C ASP A 180 -11.01 -8.81 20.67
N ILE A 181 -12.01 -9.39 21.34
CA ILE A 181 -12.90 -8.65 22.25
C ILE A 181 -12.15 -8.04 23.43
N PRO A 182 -11.18 -8.71 24.09
CA PRO A 182 -10.38 -8.07 25.15
C PRO A 182 -9.66 -6.81 24.69
N THR A 183 -9.03 -6.85 23.50
CA THR A 183 -8.39 -5.67 22.91
C THR A 183 -9.40 -4.57 22.61
N TYR A 184 -10.56 -4.89 22.06
CA TYR A 184 -11.62 -3.91 21.79
C TYR A 184 -12.04 -3.19 23.06
N ILE A 185 -12.33 -3.92 24.14
CA ILE A 185 -12.78 -3.33 25.41
C ILE A 185 -11.69 -2.45 26.06
N ASN A 186 -10.44 -2.89 26.03
CA ASN A 186 -9.35 -2.23 26.75
C ASN A 186 -8.75 -1.02 26.01
N ALA A 187 -8.90 -0.95 24.68
CA ALA A 187 -8.23 0.03 23.85
C ALA A 187 -9.17 1.00 23.09
N GLN A 188 -10.48 1.00 23.38
CA GLN A 188 -11.48 1.83 22.67
C GLN A 188 -11.12 3.33 22.61
N ASN A 189 -10.53 3.87 23.66
CA ASN A 189 -10.23 5.31 23.77
C ASN A 189 -8.98 5.76 23.00
N THR A 190 -8.25 4.86 22.37
CA THR A 190 -6.99 5.16 21.68
C THR A 190 -7.15 5.49 20.19
N ASN A 191 -8.31 5.19 19.62
CA ASN A 191 -8.56 5.34 18.17
C ASN A 191 -9.20 6.70 17.84
N LYS A 192 -8.37 7.72 17.62
CA LYS A 192 -8.83 9.11 17.31
C LYS A 192 -8.86 9.47 15.81
N THR A 193 -8.57 8.54 14.91
CA THR A 193 -8.28 8.88 13.49
C THR A 193 -9.32 8.42 12.47
N MET A 194 -10.33 7.64 12.87
CA MET A 194 -11.37 7.09 11.99
C MET A 194 -12.75 7.70 12.28
N ASP A 195 -13.72 7.49 11.39
CA ASP A 195 -15.14 7.70 11.70
C ASP A 195 -15.55 6.67 12.76
N GLU A 196 -15.49 7.06 14.04
CA GLU A 196 -15.64 6.16 15.17
C GLU A 196 -16.95 5.37 15.10
N ASP A 197 -18.06 6.04 14.79
CA ASP A 197 -19.38 5.40 14.71
C ASP A 197 -19.49 4.31 13.62
N GLN A 198 -18.83 4.53 12.47
CA GLN A 198 -18.85 3.56 11.37
C GLN A 198 -17.92 2.39 11.67
N PHE A 199 -16.72 2.69 12.13
CA PHE A 199 -15.73 1.70 12.52
C PHE A 199 -16.30 0.75 13.59
N GLU A 200 -16.89 1.29 14.66
CA GLU A 200 -17.49 0.50 15.74
C GLU A 200 -18.60 -0.42 15.22
N ARG A 201 -19.48 0.06 14.36
CA ARG A 201 -20.53 -0.79 13.75
C ARG A 201 -19.94 -1.94 12.93
N VAL A 202 -18.90 -1.70 12.15
CA VAL A 202 -18.24 -2.75 11.38
C VAL A 202 -17.63 -3.78 12.31
N VAL A 203 -16.95 -3.33 13.37
CA VAL A 203 -16.34 -4.20 14.37
C VAL A 203 -17.39 -5.03 15.11
N GLU A 204 -18.46 -4.39 15.61
CA GLU A 204 -19.56 -5.07 16.33
C GLU A 204 -20.29 -6.08 15.45
N THR A 205 -20.46 -5.80 14.16
CA THR A 205 -21.06 -6.74 13.20
C THR A 205 -20.25 -8.03 13.08
N CYS A 206 -18.95 -7.95 13.31
CA CYS A 206 -17.99 -9.06 13.26
C CYS A 206 -17.81 -9.80 14.59
N PHE A 207 -18.41 -9.33 15.72
CA PHE A 207 -18.23 -9.96 17.03
C PHE A 207 -18.65 -11.42 17.05
N GLY A 208 -17.74 -12.28 17.52
CA GLY A 208 -17.97 -13.71 17.71
C GLY A 208 -18.23 -14.49 16.43
N LYS A 209 -18.08 -13.87 15.26
CA LYS A 209 -18.28 -14.50 13.95
C LYS A 209 -16.96 -14.57 13.19
N PRO A 210 -16.78 -15.58 12.31
CA PRO A 210 -15.73 -15.52 11.32
C PRO A 210 -16.03 -14.42 10.30
N PHE A 211 -14.99 -13.69 9.89
CA PHE A 211 -15.07 -12.79 8.75
C PHE A 211 -13.82 -12.91 7.89
N TYR A 212 -13.90 -12.40 6.66
CA TYR A 212 -12.91 -12.60 5.62
C TYR A 212 -12.65 -11.31 4.87
N PHE A 213 -11.41 -11.15 4.39
CA PHE A 213 -11.04 -10.05 3.49
C PHE A 213 -11.04 -10.53 2.05
N VAL A 214 -11.55 -9.69 1.14
CA VAL A 214 -11.34 -9.86 -0.30
C VAL A 214 -9.95 -9.34 -0.64
N TRP A 215 -9.21 -10.11 -1.42
CA TRP A 215 -7.87 -9.74 -1.83
C TRP A 215 -7.80 -9.43 -3.32
N ARG A 216 -6.95 -8.46 -3.68
CA ARG A 216 -6.77 -8.00 -5.06
C ARG A 216 -5.31 -7.66 -5.31
N TYR A 217 -4.92 -7.58 -6.60
CA TYR A 217 -3.58 -7.18 -7.02
C TYR A 217 -3.51 -5.71 -7.44
N ASP A 218 -2.33 -5.10 -7.30
CA ASP A 218 -1.98 -3.93 -8.07
C ASP A 218 -1.40 -4.34 -9.45
N LYS A 219 -1.06 -3.34 -10.26
CA LYS A 219 -0.53 -3.56 -11.63
C LYS A 219 0.80 -4.31 -11.67
N ARG A 220 1.53 -4.35 -10.56
CA ARG A 220 2.83 -5.00 -10.41
C ARG A 220 2.72 -6.43 -9.86
N GLY A 221 1.56 -6.79 -9.33
CA GLY A 221 1.32 -8.10 -8.73
C GLY A 221 1.52 -8.16 -7.21
N ARG A 222 1.62 -7.02 -6.52
CA ARG A 222 1.48 -6.97 -5.07
C ARG A 222 0.03 -7.15 -4.68
N SER A 223 -0.24 -7.97 -3.68
CA SER A 223 -1.59 -8.22 -3.16
C SER A 223 -1.95 -7.30 -2.00
N TYR A 224 -3.23 -6.93 -1.96
CA TYR A 224 -3.81 -6.02 -0.97
C TYR A 224 -5.13 -6.59 -0.48
N SER A 225 -5.35 -6.57 0.84
CA SER A 225 -6.66 -6.81 1.39
C SER A 225 -7.57 -5.61 1.16
N SER A 226 -8.81 -5.88 0.81
CA SER A 226 -9.84 -4.86 0.63
C SER A 226 -10.64 -4.70 1.91
N GLY A 227 -10.94 -3.47 2.26
CA GLY A 227 -11.64 -3.06 3.45
C GLY A 227 -11.13 -1.70 3.89
N TYR A 228 -12.00 -0.80 4.28
CA TYR A 228 -11.61 0.56 4.69
C TYR A 228 -11.50 0.67 6.21
N ASP A 229 -12.56 0.30 6.92
CA ASP A 229 -12.63 0.50 8.37
C ASP A 229 -11.80 -0.57 9.11
N LEU A 230 -11.98 -1.84 8.77
CA LEU A 230 -11.25 -2.96 9.36
C LEU A 230 -10.39 -3.63 8.29
N ASN A 231 -9.07 -3.64 8.48
CA ASN A 231 -8.11 -4.15 7.51
C ASN A 231 -6.80 -4.54 8.22
N ILE A 232 -6.10 -5.53 7.69
CA ILE A 232 -4.78 -5.93 8.21
C ILE A 232 -3.70 -4.85 8.02
N GLN A 233 -3.91 -3.89 7.09
CA GLN A 233 -3.03 -2.76 6.83
C GLN A 233 -3.41 -1.50 7.62
N SER A 234 -4.26 -1.63 8.64
CA SER A 234 -4.70 -0.48 9.43
C SER A 234 -3.63 -0.01 10.44
N ASN A 235 -3.98 0.97 11.27
CA ASN A 235 -3.15 1.40 12.39
C ASN A 235 -2.97 0.28 13.44
N GLU A 236 -2.18 0.52 14.47
CA GLU A 236 -1.90 -0.45 15.53
C GLU A 236 -3.18 -1.02 16.16
N TYR A 237 -4.14 -0.16 16.51
CA TYR A 237 -5.40 -0.58 17.10
C TYR A 237 -6.19 -1.52 16.18
N GLY A 238 -6.37 -1.15 14.92
CA GLY A 238 -7.08 -1.98 13.95
C GLY A 238 -6.39 -3.32 13.70
N LYS A 239 -5.04 -3.37 13.67
CA LYS A 239 -4.29 -4.63 13.61
C LYS A 239 -4.48 -5.47 14.87
N ALA A 240 -4.46 -4.85 16.04
CA ALA A 240 -4.61 -5.55 17.32
C ALA A 240 -6.01 -6.17 17.51
N LEU A 241 -7.05 -5.60 16.88
CA LEU A 241 -8.39 -6.18 16.87
C LEU A 241 -8.50 -7.50 16.10
N LEU A 242 -7.56 -7.81 15.20
CA LEU A 242 -7.62 -8.99 14.35
C LEU A 242 -6.99 -10.20 15.03
N SER A 243 -7.75 -11.28 15.18
CA SER A 243 -7.28 -12.59 15.64
C SER A 243 -7.72 -13.66 14.64
N LEU A 244 -6.91 -14.73 14.48
CA LEU A 244 -7.35 -15.89 13.71
C LEU A 244 -8.59 -16.51 14.38
N PHE A 245 -9.60 -16.83 13.58
CA PHE A 245 -10.82 -17.48 14.08
C PHE A 245 -10.52 -18.89 14.60
N ASN A 246 -9.64 -19.63 13.90
CA ASN A 246 -9.19 -20.97 14.28
C ASN A 246 -8.10 -20.87 15.35
N LYS A 247 -8.52 -20.72 16.61
CA LYS A 247 -7.60 -20.59 17.75
C LYS A 247 -6.81 -21.88 17.98
N LYS A 248 -5.52 -21.76 18.29
CA LYS A 248 -4.60 -22.87 18.60
C LYS A 248 -3.81 -22.54 19.87
N ILE A 249 -3.36 -23.59 20.57
CA ILE A 249 -2.41 -23.43 21.68
C ILE A 249 -1.03 -23.16 21.05
N VAL A 250 -0.43 -22.05 21.40
CA VAL A 250 0.95 -21.75 20.99
C VAL A 250 1.89 -22.53 21.89
N THR A 251 2.69 -23.39 21.30
CA THR A 251 3.60 -24.30 22.00
C THR A 251 5.00 -23.71 22.19
N ASN A 252 5.45 -22.91 21.23
CA ASN A 252 6.76 -22.26 21.28
C ASN A 252 6.67 -20.89 21.98
N GLN A 253 6.90 -20.90 23.30
CA GLN A 253 6.85 -19.69 24.10
C GLN A 253 7.97 -18.69 23.80
N ASP A 254 9.13 -19.13 23.30
CA ASP A 254 10.24 -18.24 22.94
C ASP A 254 9.88 -17.36 21.74
N ASN A 255 9.08 -17.87 20.79
CA ASN A 255 8.57 -17.06 19.68
C ASN A 255 7.61 -15.96 20.18
N LEU A 256 6.83 -16.20 21.23
CA LEU A 256 6.00 -15.16 21.85
C LEU A 256 6.86 -14.12 22.59
N LYS A 257 7.95 -14.54 23.25
CA LYS A 257 8.91 -13.59 23.87
C LYS A 257 9.54 -12.69 22.81
N ILE A 258 9.91 -13.26 21.65
CA ILE A 258 10.42 -12.49 20.50
C ILE A 258 9.36 -11.48 20.02
N ALA A 259 8.10 -11.89 19.88
CA ALA A 259 7.03 -10.99 19.45
C ALA A 259 6.82 -9.83 20.44
N ILE A 260 6.84 -10.10 21.75
CA ILE A 260 6.73 -9.05 22.79
C ILE A 260 7.93 -8.09 22.71
N ALA A 261 9.15 -8.60 22.55
CA ALA A 261 10.34 -7.79 22.39
C ALA A 261 10.27 -6.90 21.14
N ASN A 262 9.72 -7.41 20.03
CA ASN A 262 9.52 -6.62 18.81
C ASN A 262 8.59 -5.42 19.06
N HIS A 263 7.43 -5.64 19.69
CA HIS A 263 6.50 -4.56 20.04
C HIS A 263 7.08 -3.56 21.06
N ALA A 264 8.05 -3.99 21.85
CA ALA A 264 8.80 -3.13 22.77
C ALA A 264 9.98 -2.38 22.09
N GLY A 265 10.09 -2.39 20.76
CA GLY A 265 11.16 -1.70 20.03
C GLY A 265 12.52 -2.41 20.05
N GLN A 266 12.58 -3.67 20.47
CA GLN A 266 13.81 -4.47 20.53
C GLN A 266 14.09 -5.27 19.24
N ASP A 267 13.42 -4.93 18.15
CA ASP A 267 13.49 -5.62 16.85
C ASP A 267 14.86 -5.55 16.16
N LYS A 268 15.79 -4.77 16.68
CA LYS A 268 17.18 -4.67 16.17
C LYS A 268 18.14 -5.67 16.85
N LEU A 269 17.73 -6.30 17.94
CA LEU A 269 18.50 -7.31 18.64
C LEU A 269 18.45 -8.65 17.91
N THR A 270 19.41 -9.55 18.20
CA THR A 270 19.37 -10.95 17.78
C THR A 270 18.23 -11.71 18.47
N TRP A 271 17.84 -12.87 17.95
CA TRP A 271 16.77 -13.69 18.55
C TRP A 271 17.04 -14.02 20.02
N SER A 272 18.27 -14.40 20.35
CA SER A 272 18.67 -14.72 21.74
C SER A 272 18.67 -13.50 22.64
N GLU A 273 19.09 -12.34 22.13
CA GLU A 273 19.06 -11.09 22.90
C GLU A 273 17.62 -10.64 23.19
N ARG A 274 16.67 -10.80 22.24
CA ARG A 274 15.23 -10.50 22.46
C ARG A 274 14.65 -11.39 23.57
N ILE A 275 14.96 -12.68 23.55
CA ILE A 275 14.54 -13.63 24.59
C ILE A 275 15.16 -13.25 25.93
N ASN A 276 16.45 -12.92 25.97
CA ASN A 276 17.14 -12.48 27.18
C ASN A 276 16.56 -11.17 27.72
N TRP A 277 16.27 -10.20 26.83
CA TRP A 277 15.60 -8.96 27.22
C TRP A 277 14.27 -9.25 27.90
N PHE A 278 13.42 -10.09 27.29
CA PHE A 278 12.15 -10.48 27.88
C PHE A 278 12.33 -11.13 29.27
N ASN A 279 13.27 -12.06 29.41
CA ASN A 279 13.51 -12.79 30.67
C ASN A 279 14.03 -11.89 31.79
N GLN A 280 14.58 -10.73 31.49
CA GLN A 280 15.06 -9.74 32.47
C GLN A 280 13.94 -8.81 32.96
N GLN A 281 12.77 -8.78 32.28
CA GLN A 281 11.66 -7.94 32.70
C GLN A 281 10.93 -8.56 33.90
N LEU A 282 10.82 -7.82 34.99
CA LEU A 282 9.98 -8.20 36.15
C LEU A 282 8.50 -7.85 35.88
N ASN A 283 8.27 -6.71 35.27
CA ASN A 283 6.96 -6.21 34.82
C ASN A 283 7.15 -5.48 33.49
N PHE A 284 6.12 -5.42 32.68
CA PHE A 284 6.11 -4.68 31.41
C PHE A 284 5.43 -3.33 31.61
N ASP A 285 6.17 -2.26 31.34
CA ASP A 285 5.63 -0.91 31.25
C ASP A 285 5.25 -0.65 29.78
N LEU A 286 3.95 -0.80 29.46
CA LEU A 286 3.44 -0.65 28.10
C LEU A 286 3.62 0.75 27.52
N ASP A 287 3.73 1.79 28.38
CA ASP A 287 3.95 3.17 27.92
C ASP A 287 5.33 3.34 27.26
N THR A 288 6.25 2.41 27.50
CA THR A 288 7.59 2.38 26.88
C THR A 288 7.65 1.60 25.57
N PHE A 289 6.58 0.93 25.18
CA PHE A 289 6.53 0.13 23.95
C PHE A 289 6.31 1.01 22.73
N ASP A 290 6.94 0.65 21.63
CA ASP A 290 6.67 1.27 20.32
C ASP A 290 5.23 0.97 19.84
N GLU A 291 4.71 -0.23 20.17
CA GLU A 291 3.37 -0.68 19.86
C GLU A 291 2.68 -1.27 21.12
N PRO A 292 2.16 -0.41 22.02
CA PRO A 292 1.65 -0.83 23.33
C PRO A 292 0.43 -1.74 23.28
N ILE A 293 -0.47 -1.56 22.31
CA ILE A 293 -1.70 -2.35 22.19
C ILE A 293 -1.37 -3.76 21.68
N LEU A 294 -0.54 -3.86 20.64
CA LEU A 294 -0.05 -5.13 20.13
C LEU A 294 0.84 -5.85 21.15
N GLY A 295 1.65 -5.11 21.88
CA GLY A 295 2.47 -5.62 22.99
C GLY A 295 1.60 -6.23 24.11
N SER A 296 0.54 -5.54 24.54
CA SER A 296 -0.42 -6.04 25.52
C SER A 296 -1.07 -7.36 25.07
N LYS A 297 -1.49 -7.40 23.80
CA LYS A 297 -2.09 -8.60 23.19
C LYS A 297 -1.09 -9.77 23.12
N ALA A 298 0.18 -9.50 22.80
CA ALA A 298 1.24 -10.51 22.75
C ALA A 298 1.55 -11.07 24.16
N ILE A 299 1.56 -10.21 25.18
CA ILE A 299 1.73 -10.61 26.59
C ILE A 299 0.57 -11.51 27.02
N GLN A 300 -0.67 -11.16 26.68
CA GLN A 300 -1.83 -12.00 26.97
C GLN A 300 -1.72 -13.38 26.29
N ALA A 301 -1.32 -13.42 25.03
CA ALA A 301 -1.10 -14.68 24.30
C ALA A 301 0.00 -15.55 24.96
N TYR A 302 1.05 -14.93 25.50
CA TYR A 302 2.09 -15.63 26.26
C TYR A 302 1.55 -16.21 27.59
N LEU A 303 0.71 -15.47 28.30
CA LEU A 303 0.08 -15.96 29.53
C LEU A 303 -0.91 -17.09 29.24
N ASP A 304 -1.66 -17.00 28.15
CA ASP A 304 -2.59 -18.04 27.70
C ASP A 304 -1.83 -19.32 27.29
N SER A 305 -0.72 -19.18 26.57
CA SER A 305 0.15 -20.29 26.21
C SER A 305 0.64 -21.07 27.43
N LYS A 306 1.05 -20.37 28.50
CA LYS A 306 1.46 -21.00 29.75
C LYS A 306 0.35 -21.81 30.43
N LYS A 307 -0.89 -21.41 30.23
CA LYS A 307 -2.08 -22.08 30.78
C LYS A 307 -2.67 -23.12 29.84
N GLY A 308 -2.11 -23.32 28.64
CA GLY A 308 -2.66 -24.19 27.61
C GLY A 308 -3.99 -23.69 27.02
N ILE A 309 -4.24 -22.38 27.05
CA ILE A 309 -5.45 -21.75 26.50
C ILE A 309 -5.22 -21.43 25.02
N PRO A 310 -6.11 -21.87 24.11
CA PRO A 310 -6.00 -21.57 22.68
C PRO A 310 -6.17 -20.06 22.41
N THR A 311 -5.29 -19.50 21.58
CA THR A 311 -5.29 -18.10 21.15
C THR A 311 -5.37 -17.99 19.63
N GLY A 312 -5.97 -16.91 19.13
CA GLY A 312 -5.92 -16.50 17.73
C GLY A 312 -4.83 -15.44 17.47
N TYR A 313 -3.92 -15.25 18.41
CA TYR A 313 -2.83 -14.29 18.26
C TYR A 313 -1.96 -14.62 17.05
N THR A 314 -1.60 -13.58 16.30
CA THR A 314 -0.64 -13.65 15.20
C THR A 314 0.56 -12.77 15.51
N MET A 315 1.75 -13.26 15.23
CA MET A 315 2.95 -12.42 15.17
C MET A 315 3.18 -11.93 13.74
N SER A 316 3.85 -10.81 13.63
CA SER A 316 4.33 -10.26 12.35
C SER A 316 5.84 -10.13 12.36
N ILE A 317 6.47 -10.42 11.23
CA ILE A 317 7.90 -10.17 11.00
C ILE A 317 8.10 -9.52 9.64
N ASP A 318 8.98 -8.53 9.60
CA ASP A 318 9.30 -7.78 8.39
C ASP A 318 10.61 -8.26 7.76
N ALA A 319 10.72 -8.13 6.44
CA ALA A 319 12.02 -8.21 5.80
C ALA A 319 12.89 -7.01 6.20
N THR A 320 14.14 -7.27 6.54
CA THR A 320 15.03 -6.23 7.06
C THR A 320 15.39 -5.16 6.03
N ALA A 321 15.34 -5.50 4.73
CA ALA A 321 15.52 -4.58 3.61
C ALA A 321 15.09 -5.27 2.30
N SER A 322 13.80 -5.59 2.11
CA SER A 322 13.29 -6.45 1.02
C SER A 322 13.75 -6.03 -0.38
N GLY A 323 13.65 -4.74 -0.71
CA GLY A 323 14.09 -4.24 -2.03
C GLY A 323 15.57 -4.48 -2.30
N LEU A 324 16.44 -4.24 -1.31
CA LEU A 324 17.88 -4.48 -1.42
C LEU A 324 18.22 -5.97 -1.43
N GLN A 325 17.49 -6.79 -0.68
CA GLN A 325 17.61 -8.25 -0.70
C GLN A 325 17.28 -8.78 -2.11
N ILE A 326 16.20 -8.32 -2.71
CA ILE A 326 15.83 -8.71 -4.07
C ILE A 326 16.92 -8.28 -5.07
N MET A 327 17.36 -7.03 -5.03
CA MET A 327 18.43 -6.55 -5.92
C MET A 327 19.73 -7.34 -5.74
N SER A 328 20.05 -7.69 -4.49
CA SER A 328 21.21 -8.54 -4.19
C SER A 328 21.09 -9.95 -4.76
N ALA A 329 19.90 -10.57 -4.67
CA ALA A 329 19.63 -11.87 -5.28
C ALA A 329 19.69 -11.82 -6.80
N LEU A 330 19.14 -10.75 -7.42
CA LEU A 330 19.15 -10.55 -8.87
C LEU A 330 20.58 -10.32 -9.42
N SER A 331 21.42 -9.55 -8.73
CA SER A 331 22.81 -9.28 -9.13
C SER A 331 23.79 -10.37 -8.71
N GLY A 332 23.45 -11.23 -7.74
CA GLY A 332 24.38 -12.18 -7.13
C GLY A 332 25.49 -11.52 -6.30
N CYS A 333 25.34 -10.26 -5.88
CA CYS A 333 26.38 -9.50 -5.19
C CYS A 333 26.44 -9.85 -3.69
N LYS A 334 27.54 -10.48 -3.25
CA LYS A 334 27.75 -10.84 -1.84
C LYS A 334 27.98 -9.65 -0.92
N VAL A 335 28.54 -8.53 -1.43
CA VAL A 335 28.74 -7.31 -0.65
C VAL A 335 27.38 -6.74 -0.23
N THR A 336 26.50 -6.51 -1.20
CA THR A 336 25.13 -6.06 -0.95
C THR A 336 24.36 -7.05 -0.09
N ALA A 337 24.49 -8.36 -0.36
CA ALA A 337 23.84 -9.43 0.40
C ALA A 337 24.20 -9.41 1.89
N LYS A 338 25.47 -9.23 2.20
CA LYS A 338 25.95 -9.14 3.59
C LYS A 338 25.33 -7.94 4.31
N ALA A 339 25.27 -6.79 3.66
CA ALA A 339 24.70 -5.58 4.23
C ALA A 339 23.19 -5.70 4.51
N CYS A 340 22.48 -6.62 3.81
CA CYS A 340 21.02 -6.83 3.90
C CYS A 340 20.63 -8.12 4.64
N ASN A 341 21.50 -8.66 5.48
CA ASN A 341 21.27 -9.88 6.26
C ASN A 341 21.06 -11.19 5.45
N MET A 342 21.46 -11.22 4.17
CA MET A 342 21.36 -12.43 3.33
C MET A 342 22.57 -13.36 3.48
N VAL A 343 23.60 -12.94 4.18
CA VAL A 343 24.78 -13.72 4.57
C VAL A 343 24.84 -13.72 6.09
N ASN A 344 25.06 -14.89 6.69
CA ASN A 344 25.21 -14.98 8.14
C ASN A 344 26.54 -14.34 8.58
N THR A 345 26.44 -13.27 9.36
CA THR A 345 27.59 -12.54 9.95
C THR A 345 27.69 -12.75 11.46
N GLY A 346 26.84 -13.61 12.03
CA GLY A 346 26.73 -13.83 13.48
C GLY A 346 26.01 -12.71 14.23
N LYS A 347 25.51 -11.68 13.54
CA LYS A 347 24.75 -10.57 14.10
C LYS A 347 23.67 -10.10 13.12
N ARG A 348 22.72 -9.30 13.60
CA ARG A 348 21.75 -8.62 12.75
C ARG A 348 22.37 -7.31 12.26
N GLU A 349 22.57 -7.19 10.95
CA GLU A 349 23.07 -5.98 10.33
C GLU A 349 21.96 -4.93 10.20
N ASP A 350 22.31 -3.66 10.41
CA ASP A 350 21.43 -2.51 10.13
C ASP A 350 22.07 -1.64 9.07
N ILE A 351 21.66 -1.84 7.82
CA ILE A 351 22.19 -1.14 6.65
C ILE A 351 22.10 0.40 6.77
N TYR A 352 21.04 0.91 7.37
CA TYR A 352 20.84 2.35 7.53
C TYR A 352 21.83 2.94 8.54
N GLN A 353 22.03 2.24 9.66
CA GLN A 353 23.04 2.64 10.64
C GLN A 353 24.46 2.52 10.07
N PHE A 354 24.71 1.48 9.28
CA PHE A 354 26.00 1.28 8.62
C PHE A 354 26.32 2.43 7.66
N ILE A 355 25.37 2.81 6.79
CA ILE A 355 25.54 3.93 5.84
C ILE A 355 25.72 5.24 6.60
N ALA A 356 24.93 5.53 7.64
CA ALA A 356 25.09 6.73 8.45
C ALA A 356 26.50 6.82 9.07
N THR A 357 27.01 5.72 9.61
CA THR A 357 28.36 5.65 10.19
C THR A 357 29.44 5.90 9.13
N LYS A 358 29.28 5.30 7.94
CA LYS A 358 30.22 5.47 6.82
C LYS A 358 30.22 6.89 6.29
N MET A 359 29.04 7.49 6.08
CA MET A 359 28.91 8.90 5.71
C MET A 359 29.65 9.81 6.69
N ASN A 360 29.44 9.61 7.99
CA ASN A 360 30.10 10.38 9.03
C ASN A 360 31.63 10.21 9.03
N THR A 361 32.12 9.03 8.65
CA THR A 361 33.56 8.78 8.49
C THR A 361 34.12 9.53 7.29
N ILE A 362 33.45 9.51 6.14
CA ILE A 362 33.83 10.25 4.93
C ILE A 362 33.82 11.76 5.22
N LEU A 363 32.75 12.27 5.83
CA LEU A 363 32.63 13.68 6.18
C LEU A 363 33.79 14.16 7.08
N LYS A 364 34.19 13.35 8.06
CA LYS A 364 35.37 13.68 8.91
C LYS A 364 36.67 13.72 8.15
N SER A 365 36.88 12.87 7.15
CA SER A 365 38.11 12.81 6.37
C SER A 365 38.23 13.94 5.33
N CYS A 366 37.12 14.49 4.87
CA CYS A 366 37.06 15.50 3.82
C CYS A 366 37.21 16.94 4.34
N VAL A 367 37.20 17.19 5.65
CA VAL A 367 37.17 18.56 6.18
C VAL A 367 38.53 19.04 6.60
N PHE A 368 39.15 19.90 5.78
CA PHE A 368 40.17 20.84 6.18
C PHE A 368 39.53 22.04 6.92
N GLY A 369 38.94 21.81 8.10
CA GLY A 369 38.27 22.85 8.87
C GLY A 369 37.41 22.26 10.00
N THR A 370 36.90 23.08 10.91
CA THR A 370 36.08 22.66 12.04
C THR A 370 34.82 21.96 11.60
N PHE A 371 34.77 20.63 11.76
CA PHE A 371 33.57 19.83 11.61
C PHE A 371 32.60 20.22 12.74
N VAL A 372 31.41 20.69 12.39
CA VAL A 372 30.39 21.10 13.36
C VAL A 372 29.49 19.91 13.67
N SER A 373 29.02 19.78 14.90
CA SER A 373 28.13 18.69 15.31
C SER A 373 26.83 18.60 14.49
N SER A 374 26.41 19.69 13.83
CA SER A 374 25.27 19.76 12.91
C SER A 374 25.47 19.00 11.59
N ASP A 375 26.70 18.63 11.25
CA ASP A 375 27.01 17.91 10.00
C ASP A 375 26.88 16.40 10.14
N TYR A 376 26.68 15.88 11.37
CA TYR A 376 26.46 14.45 11.59
C TYR A 376 25.09 13.99 11.08
N VAL A 377 25.12 12.83 10.43
CA VAL A 377 23.94 12.18 9.88
C VAL A 377 23.55 11.01 10.78
N THR A 378 22.27 10.92 11.13
CA THR A 378 21.71 9.83 11.95
C THR A 378 21.13 8.72 11.07
N ARG A 379 20.88 7.56 11.67
CA ARG A 379 20.15 6.47 11.04
C ARG A 379 18.79 6.92 10.47
N LYS A 380 18.08 7.80 11.19
CA LYS A 380 16.77 8.31 10.79
C LYS A 380 16.85 9.15 9.51
N ASP A 381 17.87 9.98 9.40
CA ASP A 381 18.09 10.85 8.24
C ASP A 381 18.41 10.04 6.98
N VAL A 382 19.13 8.93 7.12
CA VAL A 382 19.57 8.08 6.01
C VAL A 382 18.48 7.12 5.52
N LYS A 383 17.57 6.66 6.37
CA LYS A 383 16.60 5.59 6.04
C LYS A 383 15.78 5.91 4.80
N LYS A 384 15.13 7.07 4.75
CA LYS A 384 14.28 7.47 3.62
C LYS A 384 15.09 7.71 2.33
N PRO A 385 16.22 8.46 2.35
CA PRO A 385 17.09 8.59 1.18
C PRO A 385 17.56 7.27 0.59
N VAL A 386 18.03 6.32 1.41
CA VAL A 386 18.47 4.99 0.92
C VAL A 386 17.31 4.27 0.24
N MET A 387 16.15 4.16 0.92
CA MET A 387 14.99 3.46 0.36
C MET A 387 14.54 4.07 -0.98
N THR A 388 14.54 5.40 -1.10
CA THR A 388 14.04 6.08 -2.29
C THR A 388 15.04 6.12 -3.43
N THR A 389 16.35 6.14 -3.15
CA THR A 389 17.41 6.12 -4.18
C THR A 389 17.31 4.86 -5.03
N PHE A 390 17.11 3.68 -4.41
CA PHE A 390 16.97 2.41 -5.13
C PHE A 390 15.63 2.26 -5.87
N TYR A 391 14.78 3.29 -5.80
CA TYR A 391 13.59 3.48 -6.65
C TYR A 391 13.74 4.65 -7.61
N ASN A 392 14.99 5.02 -7.96
CA ASN A 392 15.34 6.14 -8.86
C ASN A 392 14.89 7.52 -8.37
N SER A 393 14.70 7.75 -7.08
CA SER A 393 14.41 9.07 -6.55
C SER A 393 15.71 9.85 -6.31
N GLU A 394 15.93 10.90 -7.04
CA GLU A 394 17.00 11.86 -6.78
C GLU A 394 16.56 13.04 -5.89
N ALA A 395 15.25 13.32 -5.86
CA ALA A 395 14.72 14.47 -5.13
C ALA A 395 14.92 14.33 -3.63
N ASN A 396 14.55 13.17 -3.07
CA ASN A 396 14.58 12.96 -1.63
C ASN A 396 16.00 13.07 -1.00
N PRO A 397 17.06 12.44 -1.57
CA PRO A 397 18.43 12.68 -1.09
C PRO A 397 18.86 14.15 -1.18
N LYS A 398 18.51 14.84 -2.29
CA LYS A 398 18.85 16.26 -2.48
C LYS A 398 18.12 17.20 -1.51
N GLU A 399 16.91 16.86 -1.11
CA GLU A 399 16.13 17.60 -0.10
C GLU A 399 16.63 17.33 1.33
N THR A 400 17.14 16.12 1.59
CA THR A 400 17.56 15.71 2.93
C THR A 400 18.98 16.17 3.26
N PHE A 401 19.89 16.11 2.28
CA PHE A 401 21.32 16.28 2.49
C PHE A 401 21.85 17.58 1.85
N ASN A 402 22.77 18.24 2.56
CA ASN A 402 23.57 19.30 1.96
C ASN A 402 24.57 18.73 0.94
N LYS A 403 25.27 19.60 0.18
CA LYS A 403 26.17 19.18 -0.91
C LYS A 403 27.25 18.18 -0.47
N HIS A 404 27.83 18.36 0.71
CA HIS A 404 28.93 17.50 1.21
C HIS A 404 28.35 16.16 1.72
N GLN A 405 27.24 16.21 2.44
CA GLN A 405 26.52 15.02 2.89
C GLN A 405 26.00 14.20 1.71
N LEU A 406 25.52 14.85 0.65
CA LEU A 406 25.03 14.18 -0.55
C LEU A 406 26.17 13.43 -1.29
N ALA A 407 27.37 14.04 -1.40
CA ALA A 407 28.54 13.38 -1.97
C ALA A 407 28.95 12.15 -1.12
N ALA A 408 29.04 12.32 0.21
CA ALA A 408 29.36 11.25 1.13
C ALA A 408 28.28 10.13 1.10
N PHE A 409 27.03 10.48 0.87
CA PHE A 409 25.94 9.53 0.73
C PHE A 409 26.14 8.62 -0.48
N TYR A 410 26.34 9.18 -1.68
CA TYR A 410 26.53 8.36 -2.88
C TYR A 410 27.81 7.53 -2.80
N GLU A 411 28.93 8.08 -2.32
CA GLU A 411 30.19 7.32 -2.09
C GLU A 411 29.96 6.16 -1.11
N SER A 412 29.13 6.36 -0.07
CA SER A 412 28.79 5.30 0.86
C SER A 412 27.94 4.19 0.23
N LEU A 413 27.07 4.53 -0.74
CA LEU A 413 26.27 3.54 -1.48
C LEU A 413 27.13 2.70 -2.42
N ASP A 414 28.04 3.33 -3.19
CA ASP A 414 28.93 2.65 -4.14
C ASP A 414 29.72 1.53 -3.47
N ASP A 415 30.26 1.78 -2.30
CA ASP A 415 31.03 0.81 -1.56
C ASP A 415 30.20 -0.26 -0.84
N THR A 416 28.95 0.07 -0.44
CA THR A 416 28.14 -0.78 0.44
C THR A 416 27.13 -1.61 -0.33
N LEU A 417 26.57 -1.05 -1.41
CA LEU A 417 25.45 -1.62 -2.16
C LEU A 417 25.73 -1.71 -3.69
N PRO A 418 26.94 -2.09 -4.14
CA PRO A 418 27.29 -2.09 -5.55
C PRO A 418 26.33 -2.91 -6.40
N GLY A 419 25.92 -4.09 -5.94
CA GLY A 419 25.00 -4.94 -6.70
C GLY A 419 23.61 -4.37 -6.87
N ALA A 420 23.15 -3.52 -5.94
CA ALA A 420 21.88 -2.82 -6.11
C ALA A 420 21.99 -1.68 -7.14
N LEU A 421 23.13 -0.99 -7.17
CA LEU A 421 23.41 0.03 -8.19
C LEU A 421 23.52 -0.58 -9.59
N ASP A 422 24.18 -1.74 -9.74
CA ASP A 422 24.26 -2.45 -11.02
C ASP A 422 22.87 -2.87 -11.54
N VAL A 423 21.98 -3.34 -10.66
CA VAL A 423 20.60 -3.64 -11.06
C VAL A 423 19.86 -2.40 -11.53
N MET A 424 20.03 -1.27 -10.83
CA MET A 424 19.43 0.01 -11.26
C MET A 424 19.93 0.43 -12.63
N GLU A 425 21.25 0.39 -12.85
CA GLU A 425 21.85 0.77 -14.12
C GLU A 425 21.39 -0.14 -15.25
N ALA A 426 21.44 -1.45 -15.05
CA ALA A 426 20.95 -2.43 -16.01
C ALA A 426 19.49 -2.18 -16.40
N VAL A 427 18.61 -1.97 -15.42
CA VAL A 427 17.19 -1.72 -15.68
C VAL A 427 16.98 -0.40 -16.44
N ASN A 428 17.70 0.67 -16.06
CA ASN A 428 17.54 1.97 -16.69
C ASN A 428 17.95 1.98 -18.17
N GLN A 429 18.92 1.14 -18.56
CA GLN A 429 19.36 1.01 -19.97
C GLN A 429 18.28 0.42 -20.90
N TYR A 430 17.30 -0.31 -20.36
CA TYR A 430 16.24 -0.97 -21.12
C TYR A 430 14.87 -0.27 -21.05
N TRP A 431 14.86 1.00 -20.65
CA TRP A 431 13.65 1.81 -20.76
C TRP A 431 13.29 2.03 -22.24
N ASP A 432 12.08 1.64 -22.62
CA ASP A 432 11.56 1.90 -23.96
C ASP A 432 10.82 3.24 -23.99
N TYR A 433 11.41 4.20 -24.70
CA TYR A 433 10.89 5.58 -24.83
C TYR A 433 9.65 5.67 -25.73
N GLU A 434 9.41 4.67 -26.57
CA GLU A 434 8.29 4.65 -27.53
C GLU A 434 7.09 3.87 -26.99
N SER A 435 7.28 3.06 -25.94
CA SER A 435 6.22 2.26 -25.35
C SER A 435 5.37 3.05 -24.37
N ASP A 436 4.06 2.86 -24.42
CA ASP A 436 3.12 3.36 -23.42
C ASP A 436 2.84 2.35 -22.30
N VAL A 437 3.48 1.16 -22.33
CA VAL A 437 3.35 0.10 -21.34
C VAL A 437 4.56 -0.81 -21.32
N HIS A 438 5.07 -1.14 -20.13
CA HIS A 438 6.04 -2.22 -19.94
C HIS A 438 5.35 -3.44 -19.33
N MET A 439 5.68 -4.62 -19.83
CA MET A 439 5.15 -5.89 -19.33
C MET A 439 6.26 -6.93 -19.22
N TRP A 440 6.15 -7.76 -18.21
CA TRP A 440 7.03 -8.92 -18.00
C TRP A 440 6.32 -10.00 -17.20
N THR A 441 6.78 -11.22 -17.35
CA THR A 441 6.23 -12.42 -16.70
C THR A 441 7.13 -12.82 -15.53
N LEU A 442 6.52 -13.10 -14.38
CA LEU A 442 7.20 -13.60 -13.20
C LEU A 442 7.20 -15.14 -13.19
N PRO A 443 8.09 -15.80 -12.43
CA PRO A 443 8.26 -17.26 -12.48
C PRO A 443 6.98 -18.06 -12.21
N ASP A 444 6.02 -17.49 -11.48
CA ASP A 444 4.72 -18.10 -11.20
C ASP A 444 3.67 -17.84 -12.31
N GLY A 445 4.08 -17.33 -13.45
CA GLY A 445 3.20 -17.00 -14.58
C GLY A 445 2.39 -15.71 -14.40
N HIS A 446 2.53 -15.01 -13.29
CA HIS A 446 1.88 -13.72 -13.09
C HIS A 446 2.49 -12.65 -14.01
N VAL A 447 1.67 -11.93 -14.75
CA VAL A 447 2.13 -10.87 -15.65
C VAL A 447 1.99 -9.50 -14.99
N ALA A 448 3.13 -8.88 -14.72
CA ALA A 448 3.17 -7.46 -14.35
C ALA A 448 2.92 -6.61 -15.59
N ARG A 449 2.03 -5.61 -15.48
CA ARG A 449 1.72 -4.69 -16.58
C ARG A 449 1.71 -3.25 -16.05
N VAL A 450 2.73 -2.51 -16.38
CA VAL A 450 2.95 -1.17 -15.86
C VAL A 450 2.78 -0.16 -17.00
N PRO A 451 1.68 0.61 -17.02
CA PRO A 451 1.50 1.66 -18.01
C PRO A 451 2.50 2.79 -17.75
N VAL A 452 3.10 3.27 -18.81
CA VAL A 452 3.88 4.52 -18.80
C VAL A 452 2.90 5.68 -18.75
N THR A 453 3.10 6.61 -17.83
CA THR A 453 2.18 7.72 -17.65
C THR A 453 2.92 9.03 -17.48
N GLU A 454 2.42 10.07 -18.12
CA GLU A 454 2.86 11.43 -17.90
C GLU A 454 1.76 12.31 -17.32
N MET A 455 2.20 13.31 -16.56
CA MET A 455 1.31 14.35 -16.06
C MET A 455 1.10 15.39 -17.16
N ASN A 456 -0.16 15.55 -17.56
CA ASN A 456 -0.57 16.52 -18.56
C ASN A 456 -1.43 17.58 -17.91
N ASP A 457 -1.25 18.82 -18.33
CA ASP A 457 -2.06 19.95 -17.91
C ASP A 457 -3.02 20.30 -19.06
N VAL A 458 -4.30 20.45 -18.74
CA VAL A 458 -5.32 20.94 -19.66
C VAL A 458 -6.07 22.10 -19.07
N ARG A 459 -6.26 23.16 -19.86
CA ARG A 459 -7.07 24.28 -19.48
C ARG A 459 -8.54 23.99 -19.75
N ILE A 460 -9.34 24.00 -18.72
CA ILE A 460 -10.79 23.75 -18.78
C ILE A 460 -11.51 25.07 -18.60
N GLU A 461 -12.39 25.38 -19.54
CA GLU A 461 -13.31 26.52 -19.49
C GLU A 461 -14.69 26.04 -19.05
N VAL A 462 -15.34 26.82 -18.18
CA VAL A 462 -16.68 26.56 -17.64
C VAL A 462 -17.59 27.71 -18.00
N ASP A 463 -18.48 27.49 -18.96
CA ASP A 463 -19.39 28.50 -19.51
C ASP A 463 -20.31 29.05 -18.42
N GLU A 464 -20.81 28.21 -17.52
CA GLU A 464 -21.68 28.53 -16.39
C GLU A 464 -21.01 29.43 -15.34
N LEU A 465 -19.68 29.61 -15.41
CA LEU A 465 -18.90 30.54 -14.59
C LEU A 465 -18.43 31.77 -15.40
N ASN A 466 -19.19 32.21 -16.39
CA ASN A 466 -18.82 33.30 -17.30
C ASN A 466 -17.48 33.07 -18.00
N HIS A 467 -17.32 31.88 -18.58
CA HIS A 467 -16.11 31.45 -19.30
C HIS A 467 -14.81 31.46 -18.47
N ARG A 468 -14.91 31.32 -17.14
CA ARG A 468 -13.74 31.18 -16.30
C ARG A 468 -13.05 29.88 -16.59
N THR A 469 -11.72 29.90 -16.48
CA THR A 469 -10.86 28.74 -16.77
C THR A 469 -10.07 28.33 -15.55
N PHE A 470 -9.79 27.02 -15.45
CA PHE A 470 -8.82 26.49 -14.51
C PHE A 470 -7.93 25.45 -15.20
N THR A 471 -6.72 25.26 -14.67
CA THR A 471 -5.82 24.20 -15.15
C THR A 471 -6.13 22.93 -14.40
N TYR A 472 -6.41 21.86 -15.15
CA TYR A 472 -6.60 20.52 -14.61
C TYR A 472 -5.40 19.65 -14.97
N ARG A 473 -4.75 19.12 -13.94
CA ARG A 473 -3.62 18.21 -14.07
C ARG A 473 -4.08 16.78 -13.92
N TYR A 474 -3.72 15.92 -14.89
CA TYR A 474 -4.11 14.52 -14.89
C TYR A 474 -3.01 13.63 -15.46
N SER A 475 -2.98 12.38 -15.01
CA SER A 475 -2.07 11.36 -15.55
C SER A 475 -2.67 10.75 -16.81
N LYS A 476 -1.91 10.76 -17.91
CA LYS A 476 -2.28 10.13 -19.18
C LYS A 476 -1.28 9.03 -19.51
N GLN A 477 -1.80 7.86 -19.94
CA GLN A 477 -0.97 6.78 -20.45
C GLN A 477 -0.45 7.19 -21.84
N GLN A 478 0.86 7.33 -21.93
CA GLN A 478 1.56 7.68 -23.18
C GLN A 478 3.06 7.42 -23.02
N PRO A 479 3.81 7.26 -24.11
CA PRO A 479 5.27 7.18 -24.09
C PRO A 479 5.89 8.37 -23.35
N SER A 480 7.01 8.14 -22.67
CA SER A 480 7.68 9.17 -21.86
C SER A 480 9.18 8.95 -21.79
N GLU A 481 9.95 10.03 -21.73
CA GLU A 481 11.36 9.99 -21.42
C GLU A 481 11.64 9.74 -19.92
N ASN A 482 10.63 9.76 -19.08
CA ASN A 482 10.79 9.59 -17.64
C ASN A 482 10.92 8.11 -17.24
N TYR A 483 12.13 7.58 -17.29
CA TYR A 483 12.48 6.18 -16.98
C TYR A 483 12.45 5.81 -15.49
N ARG A 484 12.28 6.78 -14.59
CA ARG A 484 12.50 6.61 -13.14
C ARG A 484 11.62 5.55 -12.47
N SER A 485 10.48 5.21 -13.04
CA SER A 485 9.54 4.29 -12.41
C SER A 485 9.87 2.80 -12.63
N LEU A 486 10.69 2.45 -13.64
CA LEU A 486 10.86 1.06 -14.06
C LEU A 486 11.52 0.21 -12.97
N VAL A 487 12.61 0.68 -12.37
CA VAL A 487 13.33 -0.03 -11.30
C VAL A 487 12.39 -0.36 -10.13
N ALA A 488 11.65 0.65 -9.64
CA ALA A 488 10.70 0.45 -8.55
C ALA A 488 9.62 -0.58 -8.92
N ASN A 489 9.12 -0.55 -10.15
CA ASN A 489 8.08 -1.47 -10.59
C ASN A 489 8.59 -2.91 -10.74
N ILE A 490 9.81 -3.11 -11.24
CA ILE A 490 10.44 -4.45 -11.32
C ILE A 490 10.67 -4.99 -9.91
N VAL A 491 11.32 -4.23 -9.03
CA VAL A 491 11.59 -4.68 -7.65
C VAL A 491 10.29 -4.99 -6.90
N HIS A 492 9.26 -4.14 -7.02
CA HIS A 492 7.96 -4.41 -6.41
C HIS A 492 7.23 -5.61 -7.01
N SER A 493 7.43 -5.91 -8.29
CA SER A 493 6.83 -7.10 -8.90
C SER A 493 7.49 -8.39 -8.42
N VAL A 494 8.82 -8.38 -8.25
CA VAL A 494 9.56 -9.51 -7.67
C VAL A 494 9.20 -9.67 -6.18
N ASP A 495 9.06 -8.58 -5.43
CA ASP A 495 8.56 -8.62 -4.06
C ASP A 495 7.15 -9.22 -3.97
N GLY A 496 6.26 -8.86 -4.91
CA GLY A 496 4.95 -9.49 -5.05
C GLY A 496 5.04 -11.00 -5.35
N TYR A 497 5.99 -11.43 -6.19
CA TYR A 497 6.26 -12.84 -6.45
C TYR A 497 6.74 -13.57 -5.18
N VAL A 498 7.70 -13.00 -4.44
CA VAL A 498 8.17 -13.57 -3.17
C VAL A 498 7.01 -13.75 -2.20
N ALA A 499 6.17 -12.73 -2.03
CA ALA A 499 5.00 -12.79 -1.15
C ALA A 499 4.00 -13.88 -1.60
N ARG A 500 3.76 -14.03 -2.90
CA ARG A 500 2.88 -15.09 -3.45
C ARG A 500 3.44 -16.49 -3.19
N GLU A 501 4.75 -16.68 -3.37
CA GLU A 501 5.39 -17.97 -3.07
C GLU A 501 5.38 -18.28 -1.57
N MET A 502 5.57 -17.28 -0.72
CA MET A 502 5.41 -17.45 0.73
C MET A 502 4.01 -17.96 1.08
N VAL A 503 2.97 -17.36 0.51
CA VAL A 503 1.59 -17.80 0.73
C VAL A 503 1.38 -19.24 0.25
N ARG A 504 1.78 -19.57 -0.99
CA ARG A 504 1.62 -20.92 -1.54
C ARG A 504 2.28 -21.98 -0.68
N ARG A 505 3.58 -21.79 -0.36
CA ARG A 505 4.38 -22.77 0.36
C ARG A 505 3.90 -22.95 1.81
N CYS A 506 3.60 -21.84 2.50
CA CYS A 506 3.09 -21.90 3.87
C CYS A 506 1.71 -22.55 3.92
N HIS A 507 0.77 -22.18 3.04
CA HIS A 507 -0.56 -22.81 3.01
C HIS A 507 -0.49 -24.30 2.64
N ALA A 508 0.43 -24.71 1.76
CA ALA A 508 0.67 -26.13 1.47
C ALA A 508 1.12 -26.92 2.72
N MET A 509 1.83 -26.27 3.64
CA MET A 509 2.20 -26.79 4.96
C MET A 509 1.11 -26.59 6.02
N LYS A 510 -0.10 -26.15 5.66
CA LYS A 510 -1.22 -25.83 6.54
C LYS A 510 -0.94 -24.71 7.55
N ILE A 511 -0.07 -23.78 7.17
CA ILE A 511 0.20 -22.55 7.90
C ILE A 511 -0.66 -21.44 7.30
N GLU A 512 -1.61 -20.93 8.10
CA GLU A 512 -2.40 -19.75 7.73
C GLU A 512 -1.47 -18.53 7.77
N LEU A 513 -0.97 -18.12 6.61
CA LEU A 513 -0.10 -16.97 6.44
C LEU A 513 -0.79 -15.93 5.58
N VAL A 514 -0.81 -14.71 6.05
CA VAL A 514 -1.15 -13.52 5.27
C VAL A 514 0.02 -12.54 5.31
N HIS A 515 -0.04 -11.50 4.48
CA HIS A 515 1.08 -10.56 4.42
C HIS A 515 0.62 -9.11 4.16
N ILE A 516 1.48 -8.18 4.52
CA ILE A 516 1.41 -6.77 4.15
C ILE A 516 2.71 -6.48 3.41
N HIS A 517 2.74 -6.73 2.10
CA HIS A 517 3.94 -6.68 1.27
C HIS A 517 5.01 -7.65 1.79
N ASP A 518 6.10 -7.13 2.35
CA ASP A 518 7.24 -7.85 2.91
C ASP A 518 7.13 -8.16 4.42
N CYS A 519 5.98 -7.81 5.04
CA CYS A 519 5.64 -8.18 6.40
C CYS A 519 4.72 -9.41 6.39
N PHE A 520 5.13 -10.50 7.05
CA PHE A 520 4.39 -11.76 7.10
C PHE A 520 3.74 -11.94 8.46
N VAL A 521 2.44 -12.31 8.45
CA VAL A 521 1.58 -12.45 9.62
C VAL A 521 1.11 -13.90 9.74
N PHE A 522 1.39 -14.54 10.85
CA PHE A 522 1.15 -15.98 11.07
C PHE A 522 1.14 -16.35 12.56
N SER A 523 0.73 -17.58 12.91
CA SER A 523 0.81 -18.07 14.29
C SER A 523 2.28 -18.23 14.75
N PRO A 524 2.64 -17.81 15.97
CA PRO A 524 4.02 -17.82 16.48
C PRO A 524 4.77 -19.14 16.37
N ASP A 525 4.08 -20.28 16.42
CA ASP A 525 4.72 -21.61 16.31
C ASP A 525 5.45 -21.83 14.98
N HIS A 526 5.18 -21.00 13.97
CA HIS A 526 5.69 -21.19 12.61
C HIS A 526 6.87 -20.27 12.24
N LEU A 527 7.41 -19.48 13.18
CA LEU A 527 8.47 -18.51 12.92
C LEU A 527 9.65 -19.10 12.12
N GLN A 528 10.19 -20.23 12.56
CA GLN A 528 11.36 -20.85 11.92
C GLN A 528 11.02 -21.32 10.51
N THR A 529 9.83 -21.91 10.31
CA THR A 529 9.38 -22.38 8.99
C THR A 529 9.19 -21.22 8.03
N VAL A 530 8.58 -20.12 8.47
CA VAL A 530 8.38 -18.91 7.66
C VAL A 530 9.72 -18.29 7.27
N CYS A 531 10.66 -18.15 8.21
CA CYS A 531 12.01 -17.67 7.92
C CYS A 531 12.76 -18.58 6.93
N GLN A 532 12.62 -19.90 7.07
CA GLN A 532 13.25 -20.85 6.15
C GLN A 532 12.65 -20.75 4.75
N THR A 533 11.33 -20.70 4.63
CA THR A 533 10.64 -20.56 3.34
C THR A 533 11.07 -19.29 2.60
N TYR A 534 11.22 -18.17 3.30
CA TYR A 534 11.69 -16.92 2.72
C TYR A 534 13.13 -17.05 2.17
N ARG A 535 14.02 -17.69 2.94
CA ARG A 535 15.41 -17.98 2.49
C ARG A 535 15.44 -18.82 1.23
N GLU A 536 14.64 -19.87 1.16
CA GLU A 536 14.55 -20.76 0.00
C GLU A 536 14.12 -19.99 -1.26
N ILE A 537 13.09 -19.16 -1.18
CA ILE A 537 12.61 -18.36 -2.31
C ILE A 537 13.69 -17.39 -2.80
N LEU A 538 14.35 -16.66 -1.89
CA LEU A 538 15.42 -15.74 -2.29
C LEU A 538 16.66 -16.47 -2.83
N ALA A 539 16.97 -17.68 -2.33
CA ALA A 539 18.05 -18.52 -2.86
C ALA A 539 17.73 -19.02 -4.29
N GLU A 540 16.47 -19.36 -4.56
CA GLU A 540 16.01 -19.71 -5.91
C GLU A 540 16.15 -18.51 -6.88
N ILE A 541 15.74 -17.31 -6.47
CA ILE A 541 15.94 -16.09 -7.27
C ILE A 541 17.44 -15.84 -7.52
N ALA A 542 18.29 -16.02 -6.52
CA ALA A 542 19.74 -15.88 -6.69
C ALA A 542 20.35 -16.87 -7.68
N ASN A 543 19.74 -18.05 -7.85
CA ASN A 543 20.17 -19.06 -8.83
C ASN A 543 19.51 -18.92 -10.21
N SER A 544 18.45 -18.11 -10.35
CA SER A 544 17.72 -17.93 -11.61
C SER A 544 18.30 -16.82 -12.46
N ASP A 545 17.93 -16.76 -13.72
CA ASP A 545 18.25 -15.67 -14.64
C ASP A 545 17.11 -14.63 -14.71
N LEU A 546 16.33 -14.50 -13.63
CA LEU A 546 15.09 -13.69 -13.59
C LEU A 546 15.27 -12.25 -14.07
N LEU A 547 16.38 -11.57 -13.75
CA LEU A 547 16.61 -10.20 -14.24
C LEU A 547 16.83 -10.19 -15.76
N SER A 548 17.60 -11.14 -16.27
CA SER A 548 17.80 -11.32 -17.73
C SER A 548 16.48 -11.57 -18.44
N ASP A 549 15.63 -12.45 -17.91
CA ASP A 549 14.32 -12.78 -18.48
C ASP A 549 13.40 -11.54 -18.52
N ILE A 550 13.30 -10.80 -17.42
CA ILE A 550 12.50 -9.57 -17.34
C ILE A 550 12.98 -8.53 -18.35
N LEU A 551 14.29 -8.27 -18.42
CA LEU A 551 14.85 -7.28 -19.34
C LEU A 551 14.71 -7.71 -20.81
N SER A 552 14.79 -9.01 -21.06
CA SER A 552 14.58 -9.57 -22.40
C SER A 552 13.13 -9.42 -22.86
N GLU A 553 12.15 -9.63 -21.98
CA GLU A 553 10.74 -9.38 -22.30
C GLU A 553 10.45 -7.89 -22.56
N ILE A 554 11.04 -7.00 -21.76
CA ILE A 554 10.85 -5.54 -21.92
C ILE A 554 11.46 -5.05 -23.23
N SER A 555 12.67 -5.49 -23.57
CA SER A 555 13.40 -5.06 -24.77
C SER A 555 13.00 -5.78 -26.04
N GLY A 556 12.30 -6.93 -25.94
CA GLY A 556 12.02 -7.80 -27.07
C GLY A 556 13.23 -8.56 -27.64
N ASN A 557 14.40 -8.46 -26.99
CA ASN A 557 15.64 -9.13 -27.38
C ASN A 557 16.28 -9.80 -26.18
N TYR A 558 17.09 -10.83 -26.41
CA TYR A 558 17.83 -11.47 -25.31
C TYR A 558 18.84 -10.51 -24.67
N VAL A 559 18.71 -10.32 -23.36
CA VAL A 559 19.58 -9.46 -22.55
C VAL A 559 20.34 -10.32 -21.54
N PRO A 560 21.63 -10.59 -21.74
CA PRO A 560 22.45 -11.31 -20.76
C PRO A 560 22.76 -10.40 -19.56
N VAL A 561 22.50 -10.91 -18.35
CA VAL A 561 22.90 -10.26 -17.09
C VAL A 561 23.93 -11.15 -16.40
N THR A 562 25.15 -10.65 -16.23
CA THR A 562 26.20 -11.39 -15.53
C THR A 562 26.08 -11.15 -14.03
N LYS A 563 25.98 -12.24 -13.27
CA LYS A 563 25.97 -12.18 -11.79
C LYS A 563 27.37 -12.06 -11.22
N HIS A 564 27.52 -11.30 -10.12
CA HIS A 564 28.77 -11.19 -9.39
C HIS A 564 29.25 -12.53 -8.81
N SER A 565 28.31 -13.41 -8.41
CA SER A 565 28.61 -14.71 -7.82
C SER A 565 27.53 -15.72 -8.16
N THR A 566 27.94 -16.95 -8.44
CA THR A 566 27.05 -18.09 -8.72
C THR A 566 26.71 -18.90 -7.46
N ASN A 567 27.29 -18.59 -6.30
CA ASN A 567 27.10 -19.38 -5.07
C ASN A 567 26.46 -18.59 -3.92
N LEU A 568 25.88 -17.41 -4.20
CA LEU A 568 25.19 -16.58 -3.20
C LEU A 568 24.00 -17.35 -2.56
N SER A 569 23.32 -18.19 -3.33
CA SER A 569 22.20 -19.01 -2.83
C SER A 569 22.54 -19.86 -1.62
N LYS A 570 23.76 -20.39 -1.54
CA LYS A 570 24.23 -21.16 -0.38
C LYS A 570 24.37 -20.29 0.87
N ASP A 571 24.84 -19.06 0.71
CA ASP A 571 24.97 -18.12 1.81
C ASP A 571 23.58 -17.69 2.31
N ILE A 572 22.62 -17.46 1.39
CA ILE A 572 21.24 -17.13 1.71
C ILE A 572 20.57 -18.20 2.56
N LEU A 573 20.72 -19.46 2.21
CA LEU A 573 20.12 -20.58 2.96
C LEU A 573 20.63 -20.67 4.41
N ASN A 574 21.81 -20.15 4.69
CA ASN A 574 22.42 -20.12 6.02
C ASN A 574 22.23 -18.79 6.75
N SER A 575 21.50 -17.84 6.19
CA SER A 575 21.23 -16.55 6.82
C SER A 575 20.23 -16.67 7.97
N GLU A 576 20.24 -15.71 8.91
CA GLU A 576 19.36 -15.77 10.08
C GLU A 576 18.36 -14.60 10.16
N TYR A 577 18.75 -13.41 9.69
CA TYR A 577 18.03 -12.15 9.95
C TYR A 577 17.48 -11.48 8.68
N MET A 578 17.20 -12.23 7.63
CA MET A 578 16.53 -11.69 6.43
C MET A 578 15.13 -11.20 6.77
N LEU A 579 14.42 -11.99 7.58
CA LEU A 579 13.20 -11.59 8.28
C LEU A 579 13.52 -11.37 9.75
N SER A 580 12.97 -10.32 10.35
CA SER A 580 13.30 -10.03 11.73
C SER A 580 12.23 -9.18 12.46
#